data_906402db4e4329eefabd937af783141f
#
_entry.id   906402db4e4329eefabd937af783141f
#
_cell.length_a   1.000
_cell.length_b   1.000
_cell.length_c   1.000
_cell.angle_alpha   90.00
_cell.angle_beta   90.00
_cell.angle_gamma   90.00
#
_symmetry.space_group_name_H-M   'P 1'
#
loop_
_entity.id
_entity.type
_entity.pdbx_description
1 polymer ?
#
loop_
_entity_poly.entity_id
_entity_poly.type
_entity_poly.pdbx_seq_one_letter_code
_entity_poly.pdbx_strand_id
1 'polypeptide(L)'
;MSQMGRTIFIVSADSAVIQGCIHELDASGGHYLLRTASSVEQARREFYRTTPSVVFLDESAVEASRDREPLESAVALLSETAPVVVAAAAEKQASLAFLITSGAVDFVAHTDYFLTIAAGLLARRARMADRVAGMIHFPNEESAGDFGEILRHEVNNPLTGILGNTELLLARRDRLPPGAVERLETIAELAVRLRETVRRLSNAWEEHHETARPA
;
A
#
# COMPACT_ATOMS: atom_id res chain seq x y z
N MET A 1 -1.05 13.32 -21.66
CA MET A 1 -1.52 12.34 -20.67
C MET A 1 -0.29 11.61 -20.15
N SER A 2 0.27 12.06 -19.04
CA SER A 2 1.39 11.35 -18.40
C SER A 2 0.85 10.07 -17.76
N GLN A 3 1.19 8.91 -18.34
CA GLN A 3 1.08 7.65 -17.62
C GLN A 3 2.00 7.77 -16.40
N MET A 4 1.44 8.00 -15.20
CA MET A 4 2.16 7.77 -13.95
C MET A 4 2.49 6.28 -13.91
N GLY A 5 3.71 5.95 -14.36
CA GLY A 5 4.16 4.57 -14.42
C GLY A 5 4.25 3.99 -13.00
N ARG A 6 3.77 2.74 -12.85
CA ARG A 6 3.88 1.95 -11.62
C ARG A 6 5.33 1.85 -11.20
N THR A 7 5.71 2.56 -10.17
CA THR A 7 7.09 2.56 -9.70
C THR A 7 7.30 1.45 -8.68
N ILE A 8 8.19 0.51 -9.03
CA ILE A 8 8.63 -0.56 -8.11
C ILE A 8 10.06 -0.25 -7.68
N PHE A 9 10.29 -0.15 -6.38
CA PHE A 9 11.63 -0.07 -5.82
C PHE A 9 12.12 -1.46 -5.41
N ILE A 10 13.33 -1.80 -5.87
CA ILE A 10 14.01 -3.06 -5.52
C ILE A 10 15.20 -2.69 -4.64
N VAL A 11 15.14 -3.08 -3.36
CA VAL A 11 16.14 -2.76 -2.34
C VAL A 11 16.85 -4.04 -1.93
N SER A 12 18.09 -4.22 -2.38
CA SER A 12 18.95 -5.37 -2.07
C SER A 12 20.41 -4.99 -2.19
N ALA A 13 21.25 -5.50 -1.32
CA ALA A 13 22.71 -5.38 -1.44
C ALA A 13 23.28 -6.43 -2.42
N ASP A 14 22.51 -7.45 -2.77
CA ASP A 14 22.88 -8.49 -3.72
C ASP A 14 22.43 -8.13 -5.15
N SER A 15 23.41 -7.93 -6.02
CA SER A 15 23.16 -7.62 -7.44
C SER A 15 22.45 -8.76 -8.19
N ALA A 16 22.66 -10.03 -7.79
CA ALA A 16 22.01 -11.17 -8.41
C ALA A 16 20.51 -11.18 -8.08
N VAL A 17 20.13 -10.83 -6.86
CA VAL A 17 18.74 -10.66 -6.43
C VAL A 17 18.07 -9.55 -7.22
N ILE A 18 18.74 -8.40 -7.38
CA ILE A 18 18.23 -7.27 -8.17
C ILE A 18 17.96 -7.69 -9.60
N GLN A 19 18.94 -8.29 -10.27
CA GLN A 19 18.81 -8.71 -11.68
C GLN A 19 17.76 -9.80 -11.86
N GLY A 20 17.70 -10.77 -10.96
CA GLY A 20 16.68 -11.82 -10.97
C GLY A 20 15.27 -11.26 -10.78
N CYS A 21 15.08 -10.33 -9.86
CA CYS A 21 13.79 -9.68 -9.64
C CYS A 21 13.34 -8.86 -10.87
N ILE A 22 14.25 -8.13 -11.52
CA ILE A 22 13.99 -7.41 -12.77
C ILE A 22 13.57 -8.39 -13.86
N HIS A 23 14.29 -9.49 -14.03
CA HIS A 23 14.00 -10.52 -15.05
C HIS A 23 12.59 -11.11 -14.86
N GLU A 24 12.23 -11.48 -13.63
CA GLU A 24 10.90 -12.03 -13.33
C GLU A 24 9.77 -11.01 -13.54
N LEU A 25 10.01 -9.73 -13.20
CA LEU A 25 9.04 -8.65 -13.44
C LEU A 25 8.84 -8.40 -14.94
N ASP A 26 9.89 -8.39 -15.73
CA ASP A 26 9.81 -8.25 -17.19
C ASP A 26 9.07 -9.42 -17.83
N ALA A 27 9.35 -10.65 -17.37
CA ALA A 27 8.65 -11.86 -17.81
C ALA A 27 7.14 -11.83 -17.49
N SER A 28 6.73 -11.08 -16.47
CA SER A 28 5.31 -10.90 -16.10
C SER A 28 4.51 -10.04 -17.10
N GLY A 29 5.15 -9.40 -18.07
CA GLY A 29 4.54 -8.58 -19.11
C GLY A 29 3.99 -7.23 -18.61
N GLY A 30 4.30 -6.83 -17.38
CA GLY A 30 3.89 -5.54 -16.82
C GLY A 30 4.85 -4.41 -17.23
N HIS A 31 4.31 -3.20 -17.46
CA HIS A 31 5.12 -2.02 -17.66
C HIS A 31 5.34 -1.33 -16.32
N TYR A 32 6.56 -1.44 -15.77
CA TYR A 32 6.94 -0.86 -14.49
C TYR A 32 8.11 0.11 -14.65
N LEU A 33 8.09 1.18 -13.88
CA LEU A 33 9.27 2.02 -13.67
C LEU A 33 10.08 1.38 -12.54
N LEU A 34 11.16 0.69 -12.87
CA LEU A 34 12.01 0.04 -11.89
C LEU A 34 13.06 1.00 -11.35
N ARG A 35 13.22 1.04 -10.05
CA ARG A 35 14.26 1.75 -9.32
C ARG A 35 14.96 0.78 -8.38
N THR A 36 16.25 0.93 -8.23
CA THR A 36 17.07 0.04 -7.40
C THR A 36 17.81 0.82 -6.34
N ALA A 37 17.99 0.23 -5.17
CA ALA A 37 18.82 0.75 -4.09
C ALA A 37 19.56 -0.39 -3.42
N SER A 38 20.79 -0.14 -2.97
CA SER A 38 21.62 -1.13 -2.29
C SER A 38 21.44 -1.13 -0.77
N SER A 39 20.73 -0.15 -0.22
CA SER A 39 20.43 -0.05 1.21
C SER A 39 19.10 0.66 1.46
N VAL A 40 18.57 0.50 2.66
CA VAL A 40 17.33 1.16 3.11
C VAL A 40 17.48 2.69 3.09
N GLU A 41 18.64 3.22 3.51
CA GLU A 41 18.90 4.66 3.54
C GLU A 41 18.94 5.25 2.13
N GLN A 42 19.49 4.52 1.16
CA GLN A 42 19.48 4.95 -0.23
C GLN A 42 18.07 4.97 -0.78
N ALA A 43 17.28 3.92 -0.54
CA ALA A 43 15.89 3.85 -0.96
C ALA A 43 15.07 5.03 -0.41
N ARG A 44 15.20 5.34 0.87
CA ARG A 44 14.51 6.47 1.50
C ARG A 44 14.84 7.82 0.86
N ARG A 45 16.11 8.06 0.52
CA ARG A 45 16.50 9.30 -0.18
C ARG A 45 15.83 9.41 -1.55
N GLU A 46 15.71 8.30 -2.26
CA GLU A 46 15.08 8.27 -3.58
C GLU A 46 13.55 8.44 -3.48
N PHE A 47 12.90 8.02 -2.37
CA PHE A 47 11.45 8.20 -2.16
C PHE A 47 11.03 9.67 -2.13
N TYR A 48 11.91 10.59 -1.70
CA TYR A 48 11.65 12.03 -1.78
C TYR A 48 11.53 12.53 -3.23
N ARG A 49 12.11 11.81 -4.19
CA ARG A 49 12.11 12.17 -5.62
C ARG A 49 11.05 11.42 -6.40
N THR A 50 10.76 10.20 -5.98
CA THR A 50 9.83 9.31 -6.69
C THR A 50 9.10 8.43 -5.69
N THR A 51 7.80 8.63 -5.55
CA THR A 51 6.98 7.82 -4.64
C THR A 51 6.83 6.40 -5.19
N PRO A 52 7.18 5.35 -4.42
CA PRO A 52 6.97 3.98 -4.84
C PRO A 52 5.49 3.58 -4.83
N SER A 53 5.08 2.76 -5.79
CA SER A 53 3.80 2.03 -5.73
C SER A 53 3.89 0.78 -4.85
N VAL A 54 5.09 0.19 -4.80
CA VAL A 54 5.44 -0.96 -3.96
C VAL A 54 6.95 -1.06 -3.82
N VAL A 55 7.41 -1.58 -2.69
CA VAL A 55 8.84 -1.80 -2.40
C VAL A 55 9.10 -3.29 -2.26
N PHE A 56 10.11 -3.81 -2.94
CA PHE A 56 10.75 -5.07 -2.62
C PHE A 56 11.93 -4.80 -1.69
N LEU A 57 11.97 -5.46 -0.55
CA LEU A 57 13.09 -5.39 0.40
C LEU A 57 13.67 -6.79 0.59
N ASP A 58 14.90 -6.96 0.21
CA ASP A 58 15.71 -8.15 0.52
C ASP A 58 16.50 -7.91 1.82
N GLU A 59 16.56 -8.90 2.71
CA GLU A 59 17.23 -8.76 4.01
C GLU A 59 18.70 -8.36 3.91
N SER A 60 19.39 -8.71 2.81
CA SER A 60 20.77 -8.31 2.58
C SER A 60 20.98 -6.79 2.59
N ALA A 61 19.98 -6.02 2.18
CA ALA A 61 20.05 -4.55 2.20
C ALA A 61 20.00 -3.98 3.63
N VAL A 62 19.40 -4.70 4.56
CA VAL A 62 19.34 -4.34 5.98
C VAL A 62 20.64 -4.75 6.67
N GLU A 63 21.15 -5.94 6.36
CA GLU A 63 22.45 -6.43 6.89
C GLU A 63 23.62 -5.57 6.45
N ALA A 64 23.56 -5.03 5.23
CA ALA A 64 24.57 -4.11 4.69
C ALA A 64 24.45 -2.68 5.26
N SER A 65 23.40 -2.37 6.02
CA SER A 65 23.18 -1.07 6.61
C SER A 65 24.21 -0.77 7.71
N ARG A 66 24.70 0.48 7.76
CA ARG A 66 25.67 0.92 8.76
C ARG A 66 25.14 0.91 10.17
N ASP A 67 23.84 1.16 10.33
CA ASP A 67 23.18 1.33 11.63
C ASP A 67 22.69 0.00 12.21
N ARG A 68 22.87 -1.13 11.51
CA ARG A 68 22.42 -2.47 11.93
C ARG A 68 20.98 -2.46 12.48
N GLU A 69 20.14 -1.71 11.82
CA GLU A 69 18.72 -1.64 12.19
C GLU A 69 18.07 -3.03 12.08
N PRO A 70 17.21 -3.44 13.02
CA PRO A 70 16.45 -4.68 12.89
C PRO A 70 15.59 -4.70 11.62
N LEU A 71 15.43 -5.87 11.01
CA LEU A 71 14.62 -6.03 9.79
C LEU A 71 13.20 -5.49 9.99
N GLU A 72 12.62 -5.72 11.16
CA GLU A 72 11.28 -5.27 11.52
C GLU A 72 11.15 -3.74 11.46
N SER A 73 12.15 -3.03 11.96
CA SER A 73 12.20 -1.56 11.96
C SER A 73 12.31 -1.02 10.54
N ALA A 74 13.20 -1.62 9.73
CA ALA A 74 13.37 -1.25 8.33
C ALA A 74 12.09 -1.47 7.52
N VAL A 75 11.43 -2.62 7.72
CA VAL A 75 10.16 -2.95 7.05
C VAL A 75 9.04 -2.02 7.50
N ALA A 76 8.89 -1.75 8.81
CA ALA A 76 7.91 -0.83 9.34
C ALA A 76 8.06 0.56 8.73
N LEU A 77 9.29 1.07 8.71
CA LEU A 77 9.63 2.38 8.17
C LEU A 77 9.30 2.52 6.67
N LEU A 78 9.64 1.51 5.85
CA LEU A 78 9.31 1.53 4.42
C LEU A 78 7.82 1.39 4.18
N SER A 79 7.11 0.62 5.03
CA SER A 79 5.66 0.39 4.91
C SER A 79 4.80 1.63 5.19
N GLU A 80 5.36 2.66 5.82
CA GLU A 80 4.71 3.97 5.97
C GLU A 80 4.54 4.70 4.62
N THR A 81 5.40 4.40 3.65
CA THR A 81 5.38 5.07 2.35
C THR A 81 4.65 4.25 1.29
N ALA A 82 4.85 2.94 1.27
CA ALA A 82 4.22 2.04 0.29
C ALA A 82 4.18 0.60 0.81
N PRO A 83 3.29 -0.27 0.28
CA PRO A 83 3.31 -1.69 0.59
C PRO A 83 4.67 -2.31 0.34
N VAL A 84 5.10 -3.21 1.24
CA VAL A 84 6.40 -3.87 1.16
C VAL A 84 6.24 -5.36 0.89
N VAL A 85 6.99 -5.87 -0.06
CA VAL A 85 7.24 -7.32 -0.23
C VAL A 85 8.63 -7.59 0.31
N VAL A 86 8.74 -8.27 1.45
CA VAL A 86 10.01 -8.56 2.10
C VAL A 86 10.44 -9.99 1.81
N ALA A 87 11.69 -10.17 1.36
CA ALA A 87 12.35 -11.46 1.21
C ALA A 87 13.41 -11.63 2.31
N ALA A 88 13.30 -12.70 3.08
CA ALA A 88 14.19 -12.98 4.19
C ALA A 88 14.23 -14.48 4.55
N ALA A 89 15.15 -14.87 5.43
CA ALA A 89 15.16 -16.20 5.99
C ALA A 89 13.82 -16.52 6.69
N ALA A 90 13.35 -17.78 6.58
CA ALA A 90 12.03 -18.19 7.06
C ALA A 90 11.80 -17.89 8.55
N GLU A 91 12.85 -17.94 9.35
CA GLU A 91 12.84 -17.68 10.80
C GLU A 91 12.44 -16.23 11.14
N LYS A 92 12.64 -15.31 10.20
CA LYS A 92 12.26 -13.88 10.36
C LYS A 92 10.76 -13.62 10.24
N GLN A 93 9.99 -14.57 9.71
CA GLN A 93 8.55 -14.38 9.52
C GLN A 93 7.81 -14.09 10.83
N ALA A 94 8.20 -14.73 11.91
CA ALA A 94 7.55 -14.57 13.22
C ALA A 94 7.70 -13.13 13.76
N SER A 95 8.87 -12.51 13.57
CA SER A 95 9.11 -11.13 14.00
C SER A 95 8.34 -10.09 13.19
N LEU A 96 8.00 -10.44 11.96
CA LEU A 96 7.20 -9.59 11.05
C LEU A 96 5.69 -9.86 11.13
N ALA A 97 5.24 -10.79 11.97
CA ALA A 97 3.84 -11.25 11.99
C ALA A 97 2.82 -10.10 12.13
N PHE A 98 3.10 -9.10 12.98
CA PHE A 98 2.22 -7.95 13.16
C PHE A 98 2.08 -7.12 11.87
N LEU A 99 3.18 -6.85 11.18
CA LEU A 99 3.20 -6.08 9.94
C LEU A 99 2.53 -6.85 8.78
N ILE A 100 2.69 -8.17 8.75
CA ILE A 100 2.02 -9.04 7.77
C ILE A 100 0.50 -9.04 8.01
N THR A 101 0.06 -9.16 9.27
CA THR A 101 -1.37 -9.19 9.61
C THR A 101 -2.06 -7.84 9.39
N SER A 102 -1.33 -6.72 9.44
CA SER A 102 -1.86 -5.40 9.08
C SER A 102 -2.14 -5.25 7.58
N GLY A 103 -1.63 -6.16 6.74
CA GLY A 103 -1.79 -6.12 5.30
C GLY A 103 -0.84 -5.17 4.57
N ALA A 104 0.02 -4.44 5.27
CA ALA A 104 1.02 -3.55 4.68
C ALA A 104 2.23 -4.29 4.10
N VAL A 105 2.47 -5.52 4.57
CA VAL A 105 3.65 -6.33 4.26
C VAL A 105 3.25 -7.71 3.76
N ASP A 106 3.86 -8.15 2.65
CA ASP A 106 3.87 -9.55 2.20
C ASP A 106 5.26 -10.14 2.49
N PHE A 107 5.32 -11.34 3.04
CA PHE A 107 6.56 -12.05 3.35
C PHE A 107 6.82 -13.17 2.35
N VAL A 108 8.07 -13.29 1.90
CA VAL A 108 8.55 -14.36 1.04
C VAL A 108 9.81 -14.96 1.68
N ALA A 109 9.75 -16.23 2.02
CA ALA A 109 10.96 -16.92 2.52
C ALA A 109 11.95 -17.15 1.37
N HIS A 110 13.26 -17.01 1.65
CA HIS A 110 14.32 -17.36 0.71
C HIS A 110 14.27 -18.85 0.40
N THR A 111 13.81 -19.17 -0.80
CA THR A 111 13.74 -20.52 -1.38
C THR A 111 14.20 -20.47 -2.81
N ASP A 112 14.30 -21.58 -3.51
CA ASP A 112 14.72 -21.60 -4.92
C ASP A 112 13.84 -20.75 -5.87
N TYR A 113 12.58 -20.50 -5.49
CA TYR A 113 11.60 -19.77 -6.31
C TYR A 113 11.17 -18.44 -5.70
N PHE A 114 11.90 -17.91 -4.70
CA PHE A 114 11.45 -16.72 -3.98
C PHE A 114 11.30 -15.49 -4.88
N LEU A 115 12.16 -15.35 -5.89
CA LEU A 115 12.08 -14.21 -6.83
C LEU A 115 10.82 -14.25 -7.69
N THR A 116 10.43 -15.43 -8.18
CA THR A 116 9.19 -15.61 -8.95
C THR A 116 7.96 -15.27 -8.09
N ILE A 117 7.95 -15.72 -6.83
CA ILE A 117 6.87 -15.41 -5.87
C ILE A 117 6.85 -13.91 -5.58
N ALA A 118 8.01 -13.31 -5.27
CA ALA A 118 8.13 -11.89 -4.99
C ALA A 118 7.66 -11.03 -6.17
N ALA A 119 8.07 -11.35 -7.39
CA ALA A 119 7.66 -10.63 -8.60
C ALA A 119 6.13 -10.71 -8.80
N GLY A 120 5.51 -11.86 -8.56
CA GLY A 120 4.05 -12.02 -8.60
C GLY A 120 3.32 -11.12 -7.58
N LEU A 121 3.83 -11.05 -6.36
CA LEU A 121 3.30 -10.17 -5.30
C LEU A 121 3.50 -8.70 -5.63
N LEU A 122 4.69 -8.30 -6.09
CA LEU A 122 4.99 -6.94 -6.53
C LEU A 122 4.06 -6.49 -7.66
N ALA A 123 3.89 -7.33 -8.68
CA ALA A 123 2.98 -7.06 -9.79
C ALA A 123 1.53 -6.91 -9.32
N ARG A 124 1.09 -7.74 -8.36
CA ARG A 124 -0.23 -7.63 -7.74
C ARG A 124 -0.40 -6.32 -6.99
N ARG A 125 0.55 -5.97 -6.12
CA ARG A 125 0.51 -4.74 -5.32
C ARG A 125 0.56 -3.49 -6.19
N ALA A 126 1.42 -3.45 -7.20
CA ALA A 126 1.49 -2.35 -8.14
C ALA A 126 0.17 -2.13 -8.90
N ARG A 127 -0.52 -3.21 -9.30
CA ARG A 127 -1.86 -3.10 -9.91
C ARG A 127 -2.94 -2.62 -8.94
N MET A 128 -2.84 -2.99 -7.66
CA MET A 128 -3.77 -2.49 -6.63
C MET A 128 -3.55 -1.01 -6.35
N ALA A 129 -2.30 -0.55 -6.28
CA ALA A 129 -1.97 0.87 -6.10
C ALA A 129 -2.56 1.74 -7.23
N ASP A 130 -2.52 1.28 -8.48
CA ASP A 130 -3.14 2.00 -9.60
C ASP A 130 -4.66 2.08 -9.49
N ARG A 131 -5.30 1.02 -9.00
CA ARG A 131 -6.75 1.06 -8.80
C ARG A 131 -7.13 2.10 -7.76
N VAL A 132 -6.36 2.20 -6.67
CA VAL A 132 -6.56 3.21 -5.64
C VAL A 132 -6.22 4.60 -6.18
N ALA A 133 -5.09 4.76 -6.89
CA ALA A 133 -4.72 6.04 -7.52
C ALA A 133 -5.69 6.47 -8.62
N GLY A 134 -6.23 5.53 -9.39
CA GLY A 134 -7.28 5.80 -10.39
C GLY A 134 -8.65 6.10 -9.78
N MET A 135 -8.87 5.70 -8.52
CA MET A 135 -10.05 6.08 -7.73
C MET A 135 -9.92 7.48 -7.10
N ILE A 136 -8.69 7.94 -6.82
CA ILE A 136 -8.41 9.26 -6.26
C ILE A 136 -7.92 10.17 -7.41
N HIS A 137 -8.83 10.54 -8.28
CA HIS A 137 -8.56 11.59 -9.28
C HIS A 137 -8.82 12.94 -8.58
N PHE A 138 -7.75 13.59 -8.08
CA PHE A 138 -7.85 14.98 -7.68
C PHE A 138 -8.01 15.82 -8.95
N PRO A 139 -9.12 16.54 -9.13
CA PRO A 139 -9.26 17.44 -10.27
C PRO A 139 -8.23 18.56 -10.16
N ASN A 140 -7.73 19.02 -11.32
CA ASN A 140 -6.89 20.20 -11.43
C ASN A 140 -7.58 21.41 -10.75
N GLU A 141 -6.78 22.40 -10.35
CA GLU A 141 -7.20 23.61 -9.61
C GLU A 141 -8.42 24.36 -10.15
N GLU A 142 -8.84 24.11 -11.40
CA GLU A 142 -10.05 24.68 -12.01
C GLU A 142 -11.37 24.05 -11.50
N SER A 143 -11.30 22.90 -10.80
CA SER A 143 -12.48 22.18 -10.27
C SER A 143 -12.58 22.24 -8.73
N ALA A 144 -12.04 23.28 -8.13
CA ALA A 144 -12.08 23.45 -6.65
C ALA A 144 -13.52 23.48 -6.10
N GLY A 145 -14.52 23.77 -6.92
CA GLY A 145 -15.94 23.73 -6.55
C GLY A 145 -16.51 22.34 -6.30
N ASP A 146 -15.94 21.31 -6.94
CA ASP A 146 -16.46 19.93 -6.87
C ASP A 146 -15.70 19.02 -5.88
N PHE A 147 -14.69 19.55 -5.19
CA PHE A 147 -13.83 18.73 -4.33
C PHE A 147 -14.61 17.98 -3.23
N GLY A 148 -15.59 18.64 -2.61
CA GLY A 148 -16.46 18.04 -1.58
C GLY A 148 -17.26 16.86 -2.14
N GLU A 149 -17.80 16.99 -3.34
CA GLU A 149 -18.58 15.95 -4.02
C GLU A 149 -17.67 14.78 -4.44
N ILE A 150 -16.51 15.08 -5.03
CA ILE A 150 -15.51 14.09 -5.43
C ILE A 150 -15.01 13.31 -4.20
N LEU A 151 -14.61 14.00 -3.12
CA LEU A 151 -14.18 13.37 -1.88
C LEU A 151 -15.27 12.42 -1.34
N ARG A 152 -16.52 12.85 -1.38
CA ARG A 152 -17.67 12.06 -0.94
C ARG A 152 -17.83 10.80 -1.78
N HIS A 153 -17.76 10.91 -3.10
CA HIS A 153 -17.89 9.76 -4.01
C HIS A 153 -16.70 8.80 -3.90
N GLU A 154 -15.49 9.31 -3.93
CA GLU A 154 -14.26 8.49 -3.91
C GLU A 154 -14.03 7.74 -2.60
N VAL A 155 -14.50 8.30 -1.47
CA VAL A 155 -14.36 7.64 -0.17
C VAL A 155 -15.59 6.76 0.15
N ASN A 156 -16.79 7.16 -0.24
CA ASN A 156 -17.99 6.37 0.04
C ASN A 156 -18.01 5.05 -0.74
N ASN A 157 -17.46 5.00 -1.95
CA ASN A 157 -17.41 3.77 -2.75
C ASN A 157 -16.63 2.64 -2.03
N PRO A 158 -15.36 2.83 -1.61
CA PRO A 158 -14.64 1.80 -0.87
C PRO A 158 -15.28 1.50 0.50
N LEU A 159 -15.82 2.51 1.20
CA LEU A 159 -16.50 2.28 2.47
C LEU A 159 -17.76 1.43 2.31
N THR A 160 -18.53 1.62 1.25
CA THR A 160 -19.67 0.77 0.92
C THR A 160 -19.25 -0.68 0.67
N GLY A 161 -18.12 -0.85 -0.05
CA GLY A 161 -17.53 -2.18 -0.24
C GLY A 161 -17.07 -2.83 1.07
N ILE A 162 -16.43 -2.08 1.97
CA ILE A 162 -16.02 -2.57 3.29
C ILE A 162 -17.23 -2.97 4.12
N LEU A 163 -18.22 -2.11 4.22
CA LEU A 163 -19.46 -2.38 4.97
C LEU A 163 -20.19 -3.61 4.43
N GLY A 164 -20.42 -3.68 3.11
CA GLY A 164 -21.11 -4.80 2.49
C GLY A 164 -20.39 -6.14 2.72
N ASN A 165 -19.06 -6.19 2.58
CA ASN A 165 -18.30 -7.40 2.87
C ASN A 165 -18.34 -7.77 4.35
N THR A 166 -18.29 -6.78 5.24
CA THR A 166 -18.36 -6.99 6.69
C THR A 166 -19.72 -7.55 7.08
N GLU A 167 -20.81 -7.00 6.56
CA GLU A 167 -22.17 -7.47 6.78
C GLU A 167 -22.39 -8.90 6.25
N LEU A 168 -21.86 -9.21 5.05
CA LEU A 168 -21.93 -10.57 4.49
C LEU A 168 -21.20 -11.61 5.35
N LEU A 169 -20.06 -11.23 5.96
CA LEU A 169 -19.36 -12.09 6.89
C LEU A 169 -20.12 -12.22 8.21
N LEU A 170 -20.63 -11.13 8.77
CA LEU A 170 -21.43 -11.13 10.00
C LEU A 170 -22.76 -11.89 9.86
N ALA A 171 -23.33 -11.96 8.66
CA ALA A 171 -24.50 -12.80 8.39
C ALA A 171 -24.22 -14.31 8.58
N ARG A 172 -22.93 -14.70 8.60
CA ARG A 172 -22.46 -16.08 8.83
C ARG A 172 -21.65 -16.20 10.13
N ARG A 173 -22.02 -15.40 11.15
CA ARG A 173 -21.28 -15.32 12.44
C ARG A 173 -21.09 -16.67 13.13
N ASP A 174 -22.00 -17.62 12.92
CA ASP A 174 -21.94 -18.99 13.43
C ASP A 174 -20.75 -19.80 12.87
N ARG A 175 -20.17 -19.38 11.75
CA ARG A 175 -19.03 -20.01 11.07
C ARG A 175 -17.70 -19.27 11.29
N LEU A 176 -17.74 -18.17 12.02
CA LEU A 176 -16.54 -17.37 12.26
C LEU A 176 -15.81 -17.83 13.52
N PRO A 177 -14.46 -17.74 13.54
CA PRO A 177 -13.70 -18.02 14.75
C PRO A 177 -14.06 -17.05 15.89
N PRO A 178 -13.87 -17.47 17.16
CA PRO A 178 -14.02 -16.58 18.31
C PRO A 178 -13.18 -15.31 18.14
N GLY A 179 -13.76 -14.15 18.43
CA GLY A 179 -13.10 -12.84 18.28
C GLY A 179 -13.09 -12.27 16.85
N ALA A 180 -13.42 -13.04 15.82
CA ALA A 180 -13.56 -12.51 14.45
C ALA A 180 -14.84 -11.65 14.33
N VAL A 181 -15.92 -12.03 14.98
CA VAL A 181 -17.17 -11.28 15.00
C VAL A 181 -16.95 -9.88 15.58
N GLU A 182 -16.32 -9.79 16.75
CA GLU A 182 -16.01 -8.52 17.41
C GLU A 182 -15.16 -7.60 16.53
N ARG A 183 -14.16 -8.16 15.86
CA ARG A 183 -13.32 -7.41 14.93
C ARG A 183 -14.09 -6.90 13.71
N LEU A 184 -14.97 -7.70 13.16
CA LEU A 184 -15.83 -7.31 12.04
C LEU A 184 -16.83 -6.23 12.47
N GLU A 185 -17.42 -6.34 13.65
CA GLU A 185 -18.29 -5.31 14.21
C GLU A 185 -17.52 -3.99 14.39
N THR A 186 -16.30 -4.05 14.92
CA THR A 186 -15.41 -2.86 15.03
C THR A 186 -15.12 -2.26 13.65
N ILE A 187 -14.82 -3.07 12.64
CA ILE A 187 -14.58 -2.59 11.27
C ILE A 187 -15.80 -1.89 10.71
N ALA A 188 -17.00 -2.46 10.90
CA ALA A 188 -18.25 -1.85 10.45
C ALA A 188 -18.48 -0.49 11.13
N GLU A 189 -18.30 -0.41 12.44
CA GLU A 189 -18.43 0.84 13.19
C GLU A 189 -17.44 1.93 12.71
N LEU A 190 -16.17 1.56 12.51
CA LEU A 190 -15.15 2.48 12.02
C LEU A 190 -15.46 2.97 10.61
N ALA A 191 -15.94 2.10 9.72
CA ALA A 191 -16.33 2.48 8.37
C ALA A 191 -17.53 3.44 8.37
N VAL A 192 -18.51 3.23 9.25
CA VAL A 192 -19.66 4.15 9.42
C VAL A 192 -19.20 5.50 9.94
N ARG A 193 -18.32 5.53 10.96
CA ARG A 193 -17.74 6.78 11.50
C ARG A 193 -16.95 7.54 10.45
N LEU A 194 -16.15 6.83 9.65
CA LEU A 194 -15.36 7.47 8.59
C LEU A 194 -16.26 8.08 7.53
N ARG A 195 -17.33 7.38 7.11
CA ARG A 195 -18.33 7.92 6.17
C ARG A 195 -18.96 9.20 6.68
N GLU A 196 -19.32 9.25 7.96
CA GLU A 196 -19.90 10.45 8.58
C GLU A 196 -18.88 11.59 8.67
N THR A 197 -17.62 11.28 8.96
CA THR A 197 -16.54 12.27 8.97
C THR A 197 -16.31 12.88 7.60
N VAL A 198 -16.26 12.05 6.56
CA VAL A 198 -16.13 12.50 5.16
C VAL A 198 -17.29 13.40 4.78
N ARG A 199 -18.52 13.00 5.12
CA ARG A 199 -19.71 13.82 4.86
C ARG A 199 -19.62 15.21 5.51
N ARG A 200 -19.19 15.28 6.77
CA ARG A 200 -19.01 16.57 7.47
C ARG A 200 -17.91 17.42 6.85
N LEU A 201 -16.78 16.80 6.47
CA LEU A 201 -15.68 17.51 5.81
C LEU A 201 -16.11 18.05 4.44
N SER A 202 -16.84 17.25 3.65
CA SER A 202 -17.35 17.71 2.35
C SER A 202 -18.30 18.91 2.49
N ASN A 203 -19.25 18.84 3.45
CA ASN A 203 -20.18 19.92 3.69
C ASN A 203 -19.46 21.21 4.16
N ALA A 204 -18.51 21.08 5.09
CA ALA A 204 -17.72 22.23 5.56
C ALA A 204 -16.87 22.84 4.43
N TRP A 205 -16.38 22.03 3.51
CA TRP A 205 -15.66 22.51 2.33
C TRP A 205 -16.58 23.31 1.39
N GLU A 206 -17.77 22.78 1.10
CA GLU A 206 -18.78 23.44 0.27
C GLU A 206 -19.18 24.81 0.86
N GLU A 207 -19.50 24.88 2.17
CA GLU A 207 -19.83 26.12 2.87
C GLU A 207 -18.71 27.17 2.80
N HIS A 208 -17.44 26.74 2.94
CA HIS A 208 -16.30 27.65 2.85
C HIS A 208 -16.08 28.22 1.44
N HIS A 209 -16.37 27.43 0.41
CA HIS A 209 -16.18 27.86 -0.98
C HIS A 209 -17.33 28.70 -1.51
N GLU A 210 -18.57 28.48 -1.03
CA GLU A 210 -19.70 29.35 -1.36
C GLU A 210 -19.52 30.76 -0.77
N THR A 211 -18.96 30.88 0.45
CA THR A 211 -18.71 32.18 1.10
C THR A 211 -17.51 32.93 0.51
N ALA A 212 -16.61 32.26 -0.22
CA ALA A 212 -15.41 32.84 -0.82
C ALA A 212 -15.60 33.30 -2.28
N ARG A 213 -16.77 33.09 -2.90
CA ARG A 213 -17.08 33.63 -4.24
C ARG A 213 -17.46 35.12 -4.13
N PRO A 214 -16.62 36.06 -4.62
CA PRO A 214 -17.03 37.47 -4.73
C PRO A 214 -18.13 37.60 -5.79
N ALA A 215 -19.13 38.47 -5.48
CA ALA A 215 -20.24 38.80 -6.34
C ALA A 215 -19.78 39.54 -7.61
#